data_6e9eac91b7cef50500fe678e5009eae0
#
_entry.id   6e9eac91b7cef50500fe678e5009eae0
#
_cell.length_a   1.000
_cell.length_b   1.000
_cell.length_c   1.000
_cell.angle_alpha   90.00
_cell.angle_beta   90.00
_cell.angle_gamma   90.00
#
_symmetry.space_group_name_H-M   'P 1'
#
loop_
_entity.id
_entity.type
_entity.pdbx_description
1 polymer ?
#
loop_
_entity_poly.entity_id
_entity_poly.type
_entity_poly.pdbx_seq_one_letter_code
_entity_poly.pdbx_strand_id
1 'polypeptide(L)'
;MQDKIQFIPEEDLKVTPVPFAALSQTQNWGMALANIQEVWAVSKQGEGIKVAILDTGFAEHADLAEAWKAEEAVNCTPEASVNDQGSGHGVHVAGIIAGSDNDFGVVGVAPKAKCYAIRVLDNSGSGSYDTIAAGLRKAIDLEVDIINMSLGAPTEPPAFIHDLIKEAVSKGIVVLAAAGNDSHAVNYPARYDEVIAVAALDESGNLATFTSRDFTVDIVAPGTNIYSTHLNNNYCKMSGTSQSAPFVAGICALIKAALKNQNLLPEFGNQFCQEDMMVALRNISSLQNYHVQPGEEQNWGPGVPKLANIDWSNITVKKS
;
A
#
# COMPACT_ATOMS: atom_id res chain seq x y z
N MET A 1 19.50 22.88 4.89
CA MET A 1 19.37 21.62 4.13
C MET A 1 17.89 21.38 4.00
N GLN A 2 17.33 21.34 2.80
CA GLN A 2 15.93 20.93 2.63
C GLN A 2 15.86 19.47 3.03
N ASP A 3 15.11 19.18 4.09
CA ASP A 3 14.83 17.81 4.49
C ASP A 3 14.07 17.14 3.35
N LYS A 4 14.62 16.05 2.83
CA LYS A 4 14.03 15.27 1.74
C LYS A 4 13.38 14.04 2.30
N ILE A 5 12.20 13.73 1.80
CA ILE A 5 11.57 12.43 1.98
C ILE A 5 12.09 11.50 0.88
N GLN A 6 12.26 10.24 1.18
CA GLN A 6 12.74 9.25 0.21
C GLN A 6 11.77 8.06 0.19
N PHE A 7 11.70 7.35 -0.96
CA PHE A 7 11.29 5.97 -0.84
C PHE A 7 12.33 5.29 0.07
N ILE A 8 11.87 4.34 0.86
CA ILE A 8 12.73 3.71 1.84
C ILE A 8 13.63 2.73 1.09
N PRO A 9 14.97 3.02 0.93
CA PRO A 9 15.83 2.24 0.07
C PRO A 9 15.91 0.79 0.55
N GLU A 10 15.91 -0.13 -0.38
CA GLU A 10 16.13 -1.55 -0.13
C GLU A 10 17.62 -1.85 -0.20
N GLU A 11 18.11 -2.55 0.84
CA GLU A 11 19.47 -3.06 0.84
C GLU A 11 19.58 -4.27 -0.07
N ASP A 12 19.46 -4.36 -1.26
CA ASP A 12 19.58 -5.45 -2.24
C ASP A 12 18.44 -5.48 -3.27
N LEU A 13 18.38 -4.43 -4.07
CA LEU A 13 17.58 -4.44 -5.29
C LEU A 13 18.19 -5.44 -6.30
N LYS A 14 17.95 -6.73 -6.08
CA LYS A 14 18.18 -7.75 -7.10
C LYS A 14 17.02 -7.70 -8.10
N VAL A 15 17.07 -6.74 -9.01
CA VAL A 15 16.22 -6.79 -10.21
C VAL A 15 16.65 -8.00 -11.00
N THR A 16 15.90 -9.08 -10.91
CA THR A 16 16.05 -10.24 -11.80
C THR A 16 14.97 -10.10 -12.86
N PRO A 17 15.29 -9.58 -14.06
CA PRO A 17 14.31 -9.45 -15.12
C PRO A 17 13.83 -10.84 -15.53
N VAL A 18 12.52 -11.07 -15.49
CA VAL A 18 11.90 -12.26 -16.06
C VAL A 18 11.17 -11.81 -17.33
N PRO A 19 11.54 -12.31 -18.52
CA PRO A 19 10.91 -11.88 -19.74
C PRO A 19 9.42 -12.24 -19.78
N PHE A 20 8.58 -11.28 -20.22
CA PHE A 20 7.14 -11.38 -20.36
C PHE A 20 6.64 -12.66 -21.08
N ALA A 21 7.37 -13.17 -22.05
CA ALA A 21 6.93 -14.26 -22.92
C ALA A 21 6.92 -15.68 -22.27
N ALA A 22 7.32 -15.83 -21.02
CA ALA A 22 7.55 -17.15 -20.40
C ALA A 22 6.68 -17.44 -19.17
N LEU A 23 5.71 -16.59 -18.81
CA LEU A 23 5.08 -16.63 -17.50
C LEU A 23 3.61 -17.07 -17.56
N SER A 24 3.28 -18.17 -16.89
CA SER A 24 1.97 -18.34 -16.29
C SER A 24 1.79 -17.33 -15.17
N GLN A 25 0.56 -16.90 -14.91
CA GLN A 25 0.26 -15.96 -13.82
C GLN A 25 0.79 -16.48 -12.48
N THR A 26 1.44 -15.59 -11.74
CA THR A 26 2.06 -15.88 -10.45
C THR A 26 1.44 -14.99 -9.36
N GLN A 27 1.22 -15.58 -8.20
CA GLN A 27 0.85 -14.85 -6.98
C GLN A 27 2.09 -14.62 -6.14
N ASN A 28 2.20 -13.45 -5.50
CA ASN A 28 3.17 -13.32 -4.43
C ASN A 28 2.75 -14.21 -3.23
N TRP A 29 3.72 -14.65 -2.46
CA TRP A 29 3.49 -15.60 -1.37
C TRP A 29 2.50 -15.10 -0.30
N GLY A 30 2.39 -13.78 -0.13
CA GLY A 30 1.46 -13.16 0.81
C GLY A 30 -0.01 -13.38 0.47
N MET A 31 -0.33 -13.57 -0.81
CA MET A 31 -1.71 -13.78 -1.26
C MET A 31 -2.33 -15.03 -0.61
N ALA A 32 -1.59 -16.14 -0.62
CA ALA A 32 -2.03 -17.38 0.01
C ALA A 32 -2.04 -17.25 1.54
N LEU A 33 -1.03 -16.60 2.13
CA LEU A 33 -0.94 -16.36 3.57
C LEU A 33 -2.16 -15.62 4.12
N ALA A 34 -2.61 -14.58 3.41
CA ALA A 34 -3.73 -13.73 3.80
C ALA A 34 -5.10 -14.22 3.30
N ASN A 35 -5.17 -15.35 2.59
CA ASN A 35 -6.42 -15.89 2.01
C ASN A 35 -7.14 -14.88 1.09
N ILE A 36 -6.39 -14.12 0.31
CA ILE A 36 -6.91 -12.99 -0.47
C ILE A 36 -8.05 -13.41 -1.41
N GLN A 37 -7.90 -14.52 -2.11
CA GLN A 37 -8.88 -14.95 -3.12
C GLN A 37 -10.24 -15.36 -2.54
N GLU A 38 -10.30 -15.72 -1.26
CA GLU A 38 -11.55 -16.11 -0.60
C GLU A 38 -12.61 -14.98 -0.59
N VAL A 39 -12.14 -13.71 -0.64
CA VAL A 39 -13.04 -12.56 -0.61
C VAL A 39 -13.26 -11.91 -1.98
N TRP A 40 -12.63 -12.40 -3.04
CA TRP A 40 -12.78 -11.80 -4.36
C TRP A 40 -14.21 -11.82 -4.90
N ALA A 41 -14.96 -12.89 -4.62
CA ALA A 41 -16.34 -12.98 -5.05
C ALA A 41 -17.21 -11.86 -4.43
N VAL A 42 -17.07 -11.60 -3.14
CA VAL A 42 -17.86 -10.60 -2.41
C VAL A 42 -17.36 -9.18 -2.66
N SER A 43 -16.05 -9.00 -2.78
CA SER A 43 -15.40 -7.71 -3.04
C SER A 43 -15.34 -7.34 -4.52
N LYS A 44 -15.70 -8.27 -5.43
CA LYS A 44 -15.51 -8.13 -6.88
C LYS A 44 -14.08 -7.68 -7.23
N GLN A 45 -13.09 -8.22 -6.51
CA GLN A 45 -11.66 -7.92 -6.73
C GLN A 45 -11.30 -6.44 -6.56
N GLY A 46 -12.04 -5.68 -5.74
CA GLY A 46 -11.80 -4.26 -5.52
C GLY A 46 -12.45 -3.33 -6.55
N GLU A 47 -13.35 -3.82 -7.41
CA GLU A 47 -14.02 -3.03 -8.45
C GLU A 47 -14.69 -1.77 -7.88
N GLY A 48 -14.42 -0.62 -8.52
CA GLY A 48 -15.00 0.67 -8.15
C GLY A 48 -14.30 1.36 -6.98
N ILE A 49 -13.14 0.85 -6.50
CA ILE A 49 -12.29 1.50 -5.50
C ILE A 49 -11.11 2.17 -6.19
N LYS A 50 -10.83 3.42 -5.77
CA LYS A 50 -9.76 4.27 -6.30
C LYS A 50 -8.59 4.32 -5.31
N VAL A 51 -7.39 4.01 -5.77
CA VAL A 51 -6.17 4.04 -4.97
C VAL A 51 -5.17 5.03 -5.56
N ALA A 52 -4.78 6.05 -4.82
CA ALA A 52 -3.66 6.90 -5.18
C ALA A 52 -2.34 6.28 -4.70
N ILE A 53 -1.37 6.23 -5.61
CA ILE A 53 -0.01 5.75 -5.33
C ILE A 53 0.91 6.97 -5.44
N LEU A 54 1.33 7.52 -4.29
CA LEU A 54 2.28 8.63 -4.21
C LEU A 54 3.69 8.05 -4.21
N ASP A 55 4.36 8.09 -5.38
CA ASP A 55 5.59 7.35 -5.61
C ASP A 55 6.46 7.97 -6.75
N THR A 56 7.30 7.16 -7.39
CA THR A 56 8.24 7.55 -8.46
C THR A 56 7.60 7.82 -9.82
N GLY A 57 6.32 7.51 -9.98
CA GLY A 57 5.55 7.86 -11.17
C GLY A 57 4.99 6.66 -11.93
N PHE A 58 4.61 6.93 -13.17
CA PHE A 58 3.95 6.00 -14.08
C PHE A 58 4.96 5.23 -14.95
N ALA A 59 4.64 4.00 -15.31
CA ALA A 59 5.22 3.32 -16.46
C ALA A 59 4.16 2.41 -17.09
N GLU A 60 4.17 2.30 -18.42
CA GLU A 60 3.31 1.34 -19.11
C GLU A 60 3.72 -0.08 -18.74
N HIS A 61 2.71 -0.91 -18.44
CA HIS A 61 2.90 -2.32 -18.18
C HIS A 61 1.64 -3.10 -18.58
N ALA A 62 1.82 -4.16 -19.36
CA ALA A 62 0.70 -4.95 -19.91
C ALA A 62 -0.18 -5.54 -18.81
N ASP A 63 0.43 -5.91 -17.67
CA ASP A 63 -0.25 -6.50 -16.52
C ASP A 63 -0.96 -5.45 -15.62
N LEU A 64 -0.89 -4.17 -15.99
CA LEU A 64 -1.56 -3.05 -15.31
C LEU A 64 -2.49 -2.28 -16.25
N ALA A 65 -2.66 -2.71 -17.49
CA ALA A 65 -3.34 -1.94 -18.54
C ALA A 65 -4.78 -1.52 -18.18
N GLU A 66 -5.48 -2.29 -17.36
CA GLU A 66 -6.85 -1.97 -16.92
C GLU A 66 -6.91 -1.04 -15.69
N ALA A 67 -5.96 -1.20 -14.77
CA ALA A 67 -5.97 -0.50 -13.48
C ALA A 67 -5.20 0.82 -13.47
N TRP A 68 -4.29 1.06 -14.43
CA TRP A 68 -3.25 2.07 -14.39
C TRP A 68 -3.09 2.74 -15.75
N LYS A 69 -3.50 4.00 -15.88
CA LYS A 69 -3.60 4.72 -17.15
C LYS A 69 -2.68 5.93 -17.19
N ALA A 70 -1.99 6.13 -18.31
CA ALA A 70 -1.08 7.26 -18.52
C ALA A 70 -1.77 8.62 -18.45
N GLU A 71 -2.96 8.72 -19.04
CA GLU A 71 -3.76 9.95 -19.09
C GLU A 71 -4.31 10.39 -17.73
N GLU A 72 -4.27 9.51 -16.75
CA GLU A 72 -4.70 9.76 -15.37
C GLU A 72 -3.53 9.99 -14.42
N ALA A 73 -2.31 9.78 -14.91
CA ALA A 73 -1.11 9.97 -14.11
C ALA A 73 -0.80 11.46 -13.90
N VAL A 74 -0.32 11.79 -12.71
CA VAL A 74 -0.07 13.17 -12.29
C VAL A 74 1.38 13.35 -11.89
N ASN A 75 2.03 14.40 -12.40
CA ASN A 75 3.39 14.77 -12.00
C ASN A 75 3.36 15.97 -11.07
N CYS A 76 3.85 15.76 -9.85
CA CYS A 76 4.02 16.81 -8.83
C CYS A 76 5.51 17.18 -8.62
N THR A 77 6.43 16.56 -9.38
CA THR A 77 7.86 16.86 -9.30
C THR A 77 8.28 17.94 -10.30
N PRO A 78 9.46 18.56 -10.14
CA PRO A 78 10.02 19.47 -11.14
C PRO A 78 10.44 18.78 -12.45
N GLU A 79 10.47 17.46 -12.50
CA GLU A 79 10.84 16.71 -13.70
C GLU A 79 9.79 16.86 -14.81
N ALA A 80 10.26 16.81 -16.07
CA ALA A 80 9.39 17.08 -17.23
C ALA A 80 8.37 15.97 -17.51
N SER A 81 8.57 14.77 -16.97
CA SER A 81 7.74 13.58 -17.25
C SER A 81 7.08 13.02 -15.99
N VAL A 82 5.86 12.53 -16.14
CA VAL A 82 5.20 11.71 -15.13
C VAL A 82 5.77 10.29 -15.09
N ASN A 83 6.46 9.88 -16.16
CA ASN A 83 6.99 8.52 -16.26
C ASN A 83 8.20 8.31 -15.36
N ASP A 84 8.17 7.21 -14.63
CA ASP A 84 9.34 6.68 -13.93
C ASP A 84 10.34 6.16 -14.96
N GLN A 85 11.54 6.73 -14.97
CA GLN A 85 12.63 6.35 -15.87
C GLN A 85 13.83 5.79 -15.11
N GLY A 86 13.70 5.59 -13.81
CA GLY A 86 14.81 5.24 -12.93
C GLY A 86 14.58 3.95 -12.14
N SER A 87 13.74 4.00 -11.13
CA SER A 87 13.65 2.96 -10.13
C SER A 87 12.64 1.84 -10.43
N GLY A 88 11.53 2.15 -11.10
CA GLY A 88 10.41 1.23 -11.26
C GLY A 88 9.65 0.94 -9.96
N HIS A 89 9.92 1.69 -8.89
CA HIS A 89 9.34 1.43 -7.59
C HIS A 89 7.82 1.64 -7.59
N GLY A 90 7.32 2.76 -8.13
CA GLY A 90 5.88 3.04 -8.21
C GLY A 90 5.11 2.01 -9.04
N VAL A 91 5.69 1.51 -10.12
CA VAL A 91 5.09 0.45 -10.95
C VAL A 91 5.07 -0.89 -10.23
N HIS A 92 6.10 -1.18 -9.41
CA HIS A 92 6.14 -2.37 -8.57
C HIS A 92 5.04 -2.33 -7.50
N VAL A 93 4.86 -1.19 -6.85
CA VAL A 93 3.78 -0.92 -5.89
C VAL A 93 2.41 -1.12 -6.54
N ALA A 94 2.21 -0.59 -7.75
CA ALA A 94 0.96 -0.74 -8.48
C ALA A 94 0.62 -2.22 -8.78
N GLY A 95 1.60 -3.02 -9.17
CA GLY A 95 1.41 -4.45 -9.43
C GLY A 95 1.02 -5.25 -8.19
N ILE A 96 1.53 -4.88 -7.01
CA ILE A 96 1.11 -5.51 -5.74
C ILE A 96 -0.37 -5.21 -5.45
N ILE A 97 -0.83 -3.99 -5.72
CA ILE A 97 -2.23 -3.61 -5.49
C ILE A 97 -3.13 -4.24 -6.53
N ALA A 98 -2.83 -4.04 -7.82
CA ALA A 98 -3.79 -4.21 -8.91
C ALA A 98 -3.22 -4.88 -10.17
N GLY A 99 -2.16 -5.68 -10.08
CA GLY A 99 -1.76 -6.57 -11.17
C GLY A 99 -2.97 -7.36 -11.64
N SER A 100 -3.17 -7.43 -12.96
CA SER A 100 -4.41 -7.94 -13.57
C SER A 100 -4.62 -9.42 -13.30
N ASP A 101 -5.85 -9.84 -13.03
CA ASP A 101 -6.23 -11.27 -12.99
C ASP A 101 -6.41 -11.77 -14.42
N ASN A 102 -5.35 -12.33 -14.99
CA ASN A 102 -5.22 -12.79 -16.38
C ASN A 102 -4.39 -14.07 -16.44
N ASP A 103 -3.86 -14.44 -17.62
CA ASP A 103 -3.14 -15.69 -17.82
C ASP A 103 -1.61 -15.57 -17.69
N PHE A 104 -1.07 -14.39 -17.36
CA PHE A 104 0.37 -14.13 -17.31
C PHE A 104 0.79 -13.22 -16.17
N GLY A 105 2.09 -13.14 -15.92
CA GLY A 105 2.71 -12.17 -15.01
C GLY A 105 2.32 -12.31 -13.55
N VAL A 106 1.84 -11.24 -12.94
CA VAL A 106 1.47 -11.21 -11.52
C VAL A 106 0.01 -10.82 -11.34
N VAL A 107 -0.63 -11.37 -10.32
CA VAL A 107 -1.93 -10.88 -9.87
C VAL A 107 -1.77 -10.09 -8.59
N GLY A 108 -2.40 -8.92 -8.54
CA GLY A 108 -2.45 -8.05 -7.37
C GLY A 108 -3.50 -8.49 -6.35
N VAL A 109 -3.46 -7.85 -5.19
CA VAL A 109 -4.41 -8.12 -4.08
C VAL A 109 -5.85 -7.76 -4.50
N ALA A 110 -6.01 -6.63 -5.18
CA ALA A 110 -7.29 -6.09 -5.66
C ALA A 110 -7.22 -5.78 -7.17
N PRO A 111 -7.27 -6.81 -8.05
CA PRO A 111 -6.97 -6.68 -9.48
C PRO A 111 -7.86 -5.72 -10.26
N LYS A 112 -9.05 -5.40 -9.75
CA LYS A 112 -9.99 -4.47 -10.37
C LYS A 112 -10.07 -3.11 -9.68
N ALA A 113 -9.21 -2.84 -8.71
CA ALA A 113 -9.06 -1.51 -8.16
C ALA A 113 -8.43 -0.58 -9.18
N LYS A 114 -8.87 0.68 -9.22
CA LYS A 114 -8.30 1.70 -10.10
C LYS A 114 -7.17 2.42 -9.38
N CYS A 115 -5.96 2.39 -9.95
CA CYS A 115 -4.78 3.03 -9.42
C CYS A 115 -4.46 4.34 -10.15
N TYR A 116 -4.15 5.40 -9.41
CA TYR A 116 -3.69 6.68 -9.91
C TYR A 116 -2.21 6.86 -9.57
N ALA A 117 -1.37 6.97 -10.60
CA ALA A 117 0.04 7.31 -10.44
C ALA A 117 0.16 8.79 -10.10
N ILE A 118 0.60 9.11 -8.90
CA ILE A 118 0.92 10.47 -8.50
C ILE A 118 2.41 10.54 -8.22
N ARG A 119 3.16 11.07 -9.19
CA ARG A 119 4.59 11.19 -9.08
C ARG A 119 4.96 12.31 -8.12
N VAL A 120 5.54 11.95 -7.00
CA VAL A 120 6.03 12.85 -5.94
C VAL A 120 7.52 12.69 -5.67
N LEU A 121 8.11 11.59 -6.17
CA LEU A 121 9.52 11.26 -6.06
C LEU A 121 10.19 11.35 -7.44
N ASP A 122 11.45 11.76 -7.45
CA ASP A 122 12.30 11.80 -8.65
C ASP A 122 12.79 10.39 -9.04
N ASN A 123 13.61 10.29 -10.11
CA ASN A 123 14.16 9.01 -10.56
C ASN A 123 15.14 8.36 -9.57
N SER A 124 15.61 9.09 -8.58
CA SER A 124 16.42 8.55 -7.48
C SER A 124 15.60 8.09 -6.28
N GLY A 125 14.27 8.24 -6.36
CA GLY A 125 13.35 7.92 -5.27
C GLY A 125 13.31 8.97 -4.16
N SER A 126 13.76 10.21 -4.44
CA SER A 126 13.76 11.31 -3.49
C SER A 126 12.67 12.33 -3.83
N GLY A 127 12.05 12.92 -2.82
CA GLY A 127 11.07 13.99 -3.00
C GLY A 127 11.21 15.07 -1.94
N SER A 128 10.67 16.25 -2.24
CA SER A 128 10.53 17.33 -1.26
C SER A 128 9.17 17.25 -0.54
N TYR A 129 9.06 17.88 0.60
CA TYR A 129 7.75 18.01 1.26
C TYR A 129 6.73 18.76 0.40
N ASP A 130 7.17 19.69 -0.46
CA ASP A 130 6.28 20.39 -1.40
C ASP A 130 5.71 19.43 -2.46
N THR A 131 6.51 18.51 -3.00
CA THR A 131 6.02 17.52 -3.96
C THR A 131 5.07 16.51 -3.31
N ILE A 132 5.34 16.11 -2.06
CA ILE A 132 4.43 15.25 -1.28
C ILE A 132 3.10 15.98 -0.99
N ALA A 133 3.17 17.26 -0.58
CA ALA A 133 1.97 18.06 -0.34
C ALA A 133 1.11 18.21 -1.61
N ALA A 134 1.75 18.48 -2.74
CA ALA A 134 1.06 18.55 -4.02
C ALA A 134 0.40 17.22 -4.39
N GLY A 135 1.07 16.10 -4.15
CA GLY A 135 0.52 14.76 -4.36
C GLY A 135 -0.67 14.45 -3.45
N LEU A 136 -0.58 14.76 -2.15
CA LEU A 136 -1.68 14.61 -1.20
C LEU A 136 -2.89 15.45 -1.62
N ARG A 137 -2.67 16.73 -1.96
CA ARG A 137 -3.73 17.60 -2.48
C ARG A 137 -4.39 17.00 -3.71
N LYS A 138 -3.61 16.49 -4.66
CA LYS A 138 -4.14 15.88 -5.87
C LYS A 138 -4.95 14.61 -5.61
N ALA A 139 -4.50 13.76 -4.69
CA ALA A 139 -5.26 12.57 -4.28
C ALA A 139 -6.61 12.96 -3.65
N ILE A 140 -6.63 14.00 -2.81
CA ILE A 140 -7.85 14.56 -2.21
C ILE A 140 -8.81 15.09 -3.30
N ASP A 141 -8.28 15.84 -4.27
CA ASP A 141 -9.07 16.44 -5.36
C ASP A 141 -9.65 15.37 -6.32
N LEU A 142 -8.97 14.23 -6.47
CA LEU A 142 -9.45 13.07 -7.24
C LEU A 142 -10.50 12.24 -6.48
N GLU A 143 -10.75 12.59 -5.21
CA GLU A 143 -11.68 11.86 -4.35
C GLU A 143 -11.38 10.34 -4.36
N VAL A 144 -10.11 10.00 -4.10
CA VAL A 144 -9.71 8.59 -4.02
C VAL A 144 -10.22 7.96 -2.73
N ASP A 145 -10.33 6.63 -2.72
CA ASP A 145 -10.73 5.89 -1.52
C ASP A 145 -9.56 5.62 -0.60
N ILE A 146 -8.35 5.49 -1.16
CA ILE A 146 -7.15 5.06 -0.45
C ILE A 146 -5.95 5.84 -0.98
N ILE A 147 -5.05 6.27 -0.08
CA ILE A 147 -3.73 6.82 -0.41
C ILE A 147 -2.67 5.87 0.12
N ASN A 148 -1.83 5.34 -0.78
CA ASN A 148 -0.65 4.55 -0.45
C ASN A 148 0.61 5.39 -0.57
N MET A 149 1.40 5.46 0.51
CA MET A 149 2.69 6.14 0.58
C MET A 149 3.79 5.14 0.93
N SER A 150 4.40 4.53 -0.11
CA SER A 150 5.56 3.64 0.05
C SER A 150 6.86 4.46 0.18
N LEU A 151 6.85 5.44 1.08
CA LEU A 151 7.91 6.43 1.31
C LEU A 151 7.93 6.87 2.77
N GLY A 152 9.05 7.46 3.21
CA GLY A 152 9.15 7.98 4.56
C GLY A 152 10.46 8.68 4.86
N ALA A 153 10.53 9.26 6.06
CA ALA A 153 11.72 9.87 6.64
C ALA A 153 11.67 9.75 8.17
N PRO A 154 12.84 9.67 8.85
CA PRO A 154 12.88 9.56 10.30
C PRO A 154 12.52 10.88 11.01
N THR A 155 12.60 12.00 10.31
CA THR A 155 12.31 13.31 10.84
C THR A 155 10.87 13.71 10.55
N GLU A 156 10.21 14.31 11.55
CA GLU A 156 8.85 14.82 11.38
C GLU A 156 8.77 15.88 10.29
N PRO A 157 7.86 15.71 9.29
CA PRO A 157 7.66 16.69 8.25
C PRO A 157 7.09 18.02 8.77
N PRO A 158 7.20 19.12 8.00
CA PRO A 158 6.49 20.34 8.28
C PRO A 158 4.98 20.10 8.48
N ALA A 159 4.35 20.86 9.39
CA ALA A 159 2.96 20.65 9.83
C ALA A 159 1.94 20.57 8.66
N PHE A 160 2.18 21.28 7.57
CA PHE A 160 1.26 21.27 6.42
C PHE A 160 1.07 19.87 5.79
N ILE A 161 2.05 18.96 5.93
CA ILE A 161 1.91 17.57 5.50
C ILE A 161 0.88 16.84 6.38
N HIS A 162 1.02 16.98 7.70
CA HIS A 162 0.07 16.40 8.65
C HIS A 162 -1.34 16.98 8.49
N ASP A 163 -1.45 18.29 8.24
CA ASP A 163 -2.75 18.94 7.98
C ASP A 163 -3.44 18.38 6.72
N LEU A 164 -2.69 18.11 5.66
CA LEU A 164 -3.24 17.47 4.44
C LEU A 164 -3.66 16.02 4.69
N ILE A 165 -2.92 15.27 5.49
CA ILE A 165 -3.30 13.90 5.89
C ILE A 165 -4.61 13.94 6.69
N LYS A 166 -4.73 14.82 7.68
CA LYS A 166 -5.99 15.02 8.44
C LYS A 166 -7.15 15.40 7.54
N GLU A 167 -6.92 16.28 6.56
CA GLU A 167 -7.95 16.64 5.58
C GLU A 167 -8.39 15.41 4.76
N ALA A 168 -7.45 14.59 4.26
CA ALA A 168 -7.76 13.36 3.53
C ALA A 168 -8.61 12.41 4.39
N VAL A 169 -8.19 12.15 5.64
CA VAL A 169 -8.90 11.28 6.58
C VAL A 169 -10.29 11.83 6.90
N SER A 170 -10.43 13.15 7.10
CA SER A 170 -11.73 13.79 7.36
C SER A 170 -12.73 13.63 6.20
N LYS A 171 -12.23 13.39 4.98
CA LYS A 171 -13.03 13.11 3.79
C LYS A 171 -13.31 11.61 3.59
N GLY A 172 -12.92 10.74 4.53
CA GLY A 172 -13.13 9.30 4.45
C GLY A 172 -12.12 8.57 3.57
N ILE A 173 -11.00 9.22 3.23
CA ILE A 173 -9.89 8.59 2.51
C ILE A 173 -9.04 7.81 3.53
N VAL A 174 -8.78 6.55 3.25
CA VAL A 174 -7.88 5.71 4.05
C VAL A 174 -6.44 6.05 3.65
N VAL A 175 -5.62 6.42 4.62
CA VAL A 175 -4.21 6.76 4.41
C VAL A 175 -3.32 5.72 5.07
N LEU A 176 -2.37 5.17 4.31
CA LEU A 176 -1.41 4.21 4.84
C LEU A 176 0.00 4.50 4.31
N ALA A 177 1.00 4.13 5.09
CA ALA A 177 2.39 4.33 4.73
C ALA A 177 3.30 3.22 5.24
N ALA A 178 4.45 3.08 4.55
CA ALA A 178 5.52 2.19 4.92
C ALA A 178 6.19 2.62 6.25
N ALA A 179 6.39 1.67 7.17
CA ALA A 179 6.96 1.95 8.50
C ALA A 179 8.43 2.39 8.46
N GLY A 180 9.19 1.94 7.47
CA GLY A 180 10.63 2.20 7.33
C GLY A 180 11.48 0.93 7.25
N ASN A 181 12.72 1.06 6.75
CA ASN A 181 13.62 -0.08 6.52
C ASN A 181 14.97 0.07 7.23
N ASP A 182 15.04 0.82 8.29
CA ASP A 182 16.27 1.12 9.04
C ASP A 182 16.35 0.41 10.40
N SER A 183 15.42 -0.50 10.70
CA SER A 183 15.34 -1.27 11.95
C SER A 183 15.21 -0.39 13.21
N HIS A 184 14.78 0.85 13.06
CA HIS A 184 14.59 1.83 14.13
C HIS A 184 13.11 2.10 14.39
N ALA A 185 12.80 3.26 14.94
CA ALA A 185 11.42 3.70 15.15
C ALA A 185 10.70 3.92 13.81
N VAL A 186 9.39 3.77 13.81
CA VAL A 186 8.54 4.00 12.63
C VAL A 186 8.77 5.40 12.08
N ASN A 187 8.94 5.50 10.77
CA ASN A 187 9.19 6.74 10.05
C ASN A 187 7.89 7.54 9.81
N TYR A 188 8.03 8.84 9.57
CA TYR A 188 6.92 9.67 9.07
C TYR A 188 6.75 9.49 7.55
N PRO A 189 5.51 9.53 7.03
CA PRO A 189 4.28 9.87 7.74
C PRO A 189 3.59 8.70 8.45
N ALA A 190 4.11 7.46 8.36
CA ALA A 190 3.50 6.29 8.99
C ALA A 190 3.31 6.47 10.52
N ARG A 191 4.17 7.26 11.17
CA ARG A 191 4.12 7.50 12.61
C ARG A 191 2.96 8.39 13.09
N TYR A 192 2.23 9.05 12.20
CA TYR A 192 1.05 9.83 12.60
C TYR A 192 -0.12 8.91 12.95
N ASP A 193 -0.87 9.25 13.99
CA ASP A 193 -2.04 8.48 14.45
C ASP A 193 -3.12 8.31 13.38
N GLU A 194 -3.18 9.23 12.41
CA GLU A 194 -4.12 9.19 11.30
C GLU A 194 -3.65 8.35 10.11
N VAL A 195 -2.48 7.70 10.19
CA VAL A 195 -1.90 6.91 9.09
C VAL A 195 -1.74 5.47 9.55
N ILE A 196 -2.16 4.50 8.73
CA ILE A 196 -1.90 3.09 9.01
C ILE A 196 -0.42 2.80 8.77
N ALA A 197 0.32 2.53 9.84
CA ALA A 197 1.73 2.18 9.80
C ALA A 197 1.91 0.69 9.45
N VAL A 198 2.54 0.40 8.30
CA VAL A 198 2.70 -0.97 7.81
C VAL A 198 4.14 -1.44 7.93
N ALA A 199 4.38 -2.43 8.77
CA ALA A 199 5.66 -3.12 8.93
C ALA A 199 5.78 -4.36 8.02
N ALA A 200 7.00 -4.86 7.84
CA ALA A 200 7.29 -5.96 6.92
C ALA A 200 7.46 -7.31 7.61
N LEU A 201 6.78 -8.33 7.06
CA LEU A 201 6.93 -9.75 7.40
C LEU A 201 7.86 -10.44 6.39
N ASP A 202 8.69 -11.37 6.86
CA ASP A 202 9.45 -12.27 6.00
C ASP A 202 8.67 -13.57 5.68
N GLU A 203 9.17 -14.33 4.71
CA GLU A 203 8.57 -15.62 4.29
C GLU A 203 8.60 -16.69 5.38
N SER A 204 9.43 -16.51 6.41
CA SER A 204 9.56 -17.44 7.53
C SER A 204 8.62 -17.12 8.70
N GLY A 205 7.86 -16.03 8.61
CA GLY A 205 6.91 -15.62 9.64
C GLY A 205 7.53 -14.80 10.77
N ASN A 206 8.66 -14.13 10.50
CA ASN A 206 9.27 -13.14 11.40
C ASN A 206 9.02 -11.72 10.88
N LEU A 207 9.17 -10.72 11.76
CA LEU A 207 9.42 -9.36 11.29
C LEU A 207 10.68 -9.35 10.44
N ALA A 208 10.60 -8.74 9.25
CA ALA A 208 11.78 -8.58 8.41
C ALA A 208 12.88 -7.82 9.17
N THR A 209 14.13 -8.24 9.02
CA THR A 209 15.24 -7.69 9.82
C THR A 209 15.40 -6.19 9.67
N PHE A 210 15.11 -5.66 8.48
CA PHE A 210 15.20 -4.25 8.16
C PHE A 210 14.00 -3.42 8.67
N THR A 211 12.84 -4.05 8.97
CA THR A 211 11.62 -3.28 9.24
C THR A 211 11.77 -2.36 10.44
N SER A 212 11.42 -1.08 10.25
CA SER A 212 11.25 -0.15 11.36
C SER A 212 10.04 -0.59 12.18
N ARG A 213 10.14 -0.46 13.50
CA ARG A 213 9.16 -1.02 14.43
C ARG A 213 9.18 -0.33 15.79
N ASP A 214 8.03 -0.04 16.28
CA ASP A 214 7.75 0.36 17.67
C ASP A 214 6.24 0.19 17.94
N PHE A 215 5.76 0.74 19.04
CA PHE A 215 4.34 0.66 19.42
C PHE A 215 3.37 1.40 18.48
N THR A 216 3.88 2.13 17.48
CA THR A 216 3.06 2.82 16.48
C THR A 216 2.79 1.96 15.23
N VAL A 217 3.31 0.73 15.17
CA VAL A 217 2.95 -0.20 14.09
C VAL A 217 1.49 -0.60 14.21
N ASP A 218 0.70 -0.38 13.16
CA ASP A 218 -0.71 -0.76 13.11
C ASP A 218 -0.95 -2.13 12.49
N ILE A 219 -0.07 -2.58 11.60
CA ILE A 219 -0.25 -3.85 10.89
C ILE A 219 1.08 -4.37 10.33
N VAL A 220 1.21 -5.68 10.24
CA VAL A 220 2.35 -6.35 9.60
C VAL A 220 1.87 -7.08 8.34
N ALA A 221 2.59 -6.94 7.24
CA ALA A 221 2.22 -7.59 5.98
C ALA A 221 3.46 -8.11 5.23
N PRO A 222 3.28 -9.05 4.27
CA PRO A 222 4.36 -9.57 3.44
C PRO A 222 5.21 -8.47 2.83
N GLY A 223 6.53 -8.50 3.08
CA GLY A 223 7.44 -7.43 2.65
C GLY A 223 8.81 -7.90 2.14
N THR A 224 9.08 -9.22 2.09
CA THR A 224 10.34 -9.73 1.54
C THR A 224 10.10 -10.53 0.26
N ASN A 225 11.03 -10.41 -0.71
CA ASN A 225 10.98 -11.15 -1.98
C ASN A 225 9.63 -11.03 -2.72
N ILE A 226 8.98 -9.88 -2.63
CA ILE A 226 7.68 -9.65 -3.26
C ILE A 226 7.87 -9.50 -4.77
N TYR A 227 7.30 -10.44 -5.52
CA TYR A 227 7.34 -10.43 -6.98
C TYR A 227 6.21 -9.56 -7.53
N SER A 228 6.57 -8.60 -8.39
CA SER A 228 5.61 -7.65 -8.98
C SER A 228 6.11 -7.08 -10.32
N THR A 229 5.29 -6.23 -10.94
CA THR A 229 5.59 -5.53 -12.18
C THR A 229 6.78 -4.58 -12.04
N HIS A 230 7.51 -4.35 -13.14
CA HIS A 230 8.64 -3.44 -13.20
C HIS A 230 8.71 -2.72 -14.56
N LEU A 231 9.65 -1.78 -14.72
CA LEU A 231 9.84 -1.04 -15.96
C LEU A 231 10.03 -1.95 -17.18
N ASN A 232 9.66 -1.45 -18.36
CA ASN A 232 9.84 -2.12 -19.64
C ASN A 232 9.10 -3.47 -19.75
N ASN A 233 7.92 -3.59 -19.18
CA ASN A 233 7.15 -4.84 -19.14
C ASN A 233 7.91 -6.00 -18.49
N ASN A 234 8.82 -5.72 -17.58
CA ASN A 234 9.51 -6.74 -16.80
C ASN A 234 8.84 -6.92 -15.43
N TYR A 235 9.31 -7.92 -14.72
CA TYR A 235 8.96 -8.20 -13.33
C TYR A 235 10.23 -8.32 -12.51
N CYS A 236 10.12 -8.02 -11.23
CA CYS A 236 11.24 -8.23 -10.31
C CYS A 236 10.74 -8.56 -8.90
N LYS A 237 11.66 -8.99 -8.06
CA LYS A 237 11.43 -9.13 -6.62
C LYS A 237 12.04 -7.93 -5.91
N MET A 238 11.26 -7.35 -5.01
CA MET A 238 11.71 -6.31 -4.08
C MET A 238 11.37 -6.69 -2.65
N SER A 239 12.12 -6.14 -1.70
CA SER A 239 11.90 -6.32 -0.26
C SER A 239 11.89 -4.97 0.42
N GLY A 240 10.93 -4.72 1.28
CA GLY A 240 10.77 -3.46 2.02
C GLY A 240 9.38 -3.30 2.61
N THR A 241 9.24 -2.41 3.57
CA THR A 241 7.92 -1.96 4.04
C THR A 241 7.15 -1.25 2.92
N SER A 242 7.86 -0.77 1.89
CA SER A 242 7.31 -0.26 0.63
C SER A 242 6.51 -1.29 -0.17
N GLN A 243 6.76 -2.59 0.03
CA GLN A 243 6.01 -3.70 -0.57
C GLN A 243 4.88 -4.18 0.34
N SER A 244 5.03 -4.01 1.66
CA SER A 244 4.01 -4.34 2.64
C SER A 244 2.84 -3.35 2.61
N ALA A 245 3.13 -2.06 2.49
CA ALA A 245 2.10 -1.02 2.44
C ALA A 245 1.10 -1.22 1.29
N PRO A 246 1.50 -1.42 0.02
CA PRO A 246 0.56 -1.67 -1.08
C PRO A 246 -0.21 -2.99 -0.92
N PHE A 247 0.36 -4.00 -0.28
CA PHE A 247 -0.36 -5.23 0.04
C PHE A 247 -1.56 -4.94 0.95
N VAL A 248 -1.35 -4.14 2.01
CA VAL A 248 -2.43 -3.68 2.91
C VAL A 248 -3.39 -2.74 2.19
N ALA A 249 -2.90 -1.85 1.30
CA ALA A 249 -3.77 -0.99 0.49
C ALA A 249 -4.74 -1.80 -0.38
N GLY A 250 -4.26 -2.90 -0.97
CA GLY A 250 -5.11 -3.84 -1.69
C GLY A 250 -6.16 -4.50 -0.78
N ILE A 251 -5.79 -4.92 0.44
CA ILE A 251 -6.73 -5.45 1.43
C ILE A 251 -7.79 -4.40 1.78
N CYS A 252 -7.39 -3.16 2.03
CA CYS A 252 -8.32 -2.05 2.28
C CYS A 252 -9.29 -1.86 1.11
N ALA A 253 -8.80 -1.99 -0.13
CA ALA A 253 -9.65 -1.90 -1.32
C ALA A 253 -10.68 -3.05 -1.37
N LEU A 254 -10.28 -4.29 -1.06
CA LEU A 254 -11.20 -5.42 -0.97
C LEU A 254 -12.25 -5.24 0.11
N ILE A 255 -11.86 -4.76 1.30
CA ILE A 255 -12.79 -4.49 2.41
C ILE A 255 -13.81 -3.42 2.02
N LYS A 256 -13.36 -2.25 1.52
CA LYS A 256 -14.28 -1.18 1.08
C LYS A 256 -15.23 -1.67 -0.02
N ALA A 257 -14.73 -2.40 -1.01
CA ALA A 257 -15.55 -2.94 -2.10
C ALA A 257 -16.57 -3.98 -1.59
N ALA A 258 -16.18 -4.89 -0.70
CA ALA A 258 -17.08 -5.88 -0.11
C ALA A 258 -18.21 -5.23 0.68
N LEU A 259 -17.89 -4.25 1.53
CA LEU A 259 -18.88 -3.50 2.30
C LEU A 259 -19.85 -2.73 1.39
N LYS A 260 -19.32 -2.08 0.34
CA LYS A 260 -20.13 -1.37 -0.66
C LYS A 260 -21.08 -2.32 -1.39
N ASN A 261 -20.58 -3.47 -1.85
CA ASN A 261 -21.37 -4.46 -2.59
C ASN A 261 -22.46 -5.14 -1.75
N GLN A 262 -22.28 -5.19 -0.44
CA GLN A 262 -23.26 -5.76 0.51
C GLN A 262 -24.17 -4.70 1.13
N ASN A 263 -24.08 -3.42 0.71
CA ASN A 263 -24.80 -2.30 1.30
C ASN A 263 -24.56 -2.15 2.82
N LEU A 264 -23.35 -2.47 3.27
CA LEU A 264 -22.94 -2.35 4.67
C LEU A 264 -22.19 -1.05 4.97
N LEU A 265 -21.90 -0.23 3.94
CA LEU A 265 -21.38 1.11 4.16
C LEU A 265 -22.50 1.99 4.74
N PRO A 266 -22.18 2.87 5.70
CA PRO A 266 -23.18 3.73 6.32
C PRO A 266 -23.89 4.59 5.26
N GLU A 267 -25.24 4.56 5.26
CA GLU A 267 -26.03 5.51 4.47
C GLU A 267 -25.96 6.90 5.14
N PHE A 268 -25.66 7.91 4.34
CA PHE A 268 -25.70 9.34 4.69
C PHE A 268 -24.93 9.81 5.93
N GLY A 269 -23.82 10.48 5.71
CA GLY A 269 -23.12 11.32 6.70
C GLY A 269 -22.09 10.62 7.59
N ASN A 270 -22.08 9.31 7.67
CA ASN A 270 -21.02 8.52 8.29
C ASN A 270 -20.23 7.81 7.19
N GLN A 271 -19.26 8.51 6.60
CA GLN A 271 -18.31 7.90 5.69
C GLN A 271 -17.53 6.81 6.44
N PHE A 272 -17.27 5.68 5.78
CA PHE A 272 -16.32 4.68 6.27
C PHE A 272 -14.95 5.36 6.38
N CYS A 273 -14.53 5.59 7.60
CA CYS A 273 -13.35 6.40 7.89
C CYS A 273 -12.10 5.54 8.18
N GLN A 274 -10.99 6.22 8.41
CA GLN A 274 -9.72 5.62 8.81
C GLN A 274 -9.86 4.70 10.03
N GLU A 275 -10.56 5.15 11.07
CA GLU A 275 -10.78 4.38 12.29
C GLU A 275 -11.58 3.09 12.04
N ASP A 276 -12.61 3.15 11.19
CA ASP A 276 -13.39 1.96 10.80
C ASP A 276 -12.49 0.95 10.08
N MET A 277 -11.58 1.41 9.20
CA MET A 277 -10.62 0.55 8.51
C MET A 277 -9.62 -0.07 9.49
N MET A 278 -9.09 0.70 10.43
CA MET A 278 -8.17 0.19 11.45
C MET A 278 -8.85 -0.88 12.33
N VAL A 279 -10.12 -0.68 12.69
CA VAL A 279 -10.89 -1.70 13.41
C VAL A 279 -11.09 -2.94 12.55
N ALA A 280 -11.44 -2.77 11.27
CA ALA A 280 -11.60 -3.89 10.36
C ALA A 280 -10.30 -4.70 10.24
N LEU A 281 -9.16 -4.03 10.04
CA LEU A 281 -7.84 -4.67 9.97
C LEU A 281 -7.50 -5.41 11.28
N ARG A 282 -7.76 -4.81 12.44
CA ARG A 282 -7.56 -5.46 13.75
C ARG A 282 -8.39 -6.73 13.90
N ASN A 283 -9.65 -6.70 13.47
CA ASN A 283 -10.57 -7.82 13.59
C ASN A 283 -10.19 -9.03 12.72
N ILE A 284 -9.48 -8.79 11.59
CA ILE A 284 -9.01 -9.86 10.69
C ILE A 284 -7.55 -10.25 10.93
N SER A 285 -6.85 -9.61 11.86
CA SER A 285 -5.43 -9.83 12.09
C SER A 285 -5.16 -10.73 13.29
N SER A 286 -4.01 -11.40 13.27
CA SER A 286 -3.59 -12.32 14.33
C SER A 286 -2.08 -12.39 14.41
N LEU A 287 -1.58 -12.62 15.64
CA LEU A 287 -0.20 -12.99 15.91
C LEU A 287 -0.01 -14.51 15.92
N GLN A 288 -1.08 -15.29 15.81
CA GLN A 288 -1.02 -16.74 15.85
C GLN A 288 -0.26 -17.29 14.63
N ASN A 289 0.66 -18.22 14.89
CA ASN A 289 1.56 -18.86 13.91
C ASN A 289 2.70 -17.96 13.38
N TYR A 290 3.00 -16.86 14.07
CA TYR A 290 4.16 -16.00 13.76
C TYR A 290 5.19 -16.06 14.89
N HIS A 291 6.44 -15.77 14.55
CA HIS A 291 7.57 -15.85 15.49
C HIS A 291 7.74 -14.55 16.29
N VAL A 292 6.74 -14.23 17.09
CA VAL A 292 6.77 -13.06 17.98
C VAL A 292 7.70 -13.35 19.16
N GLN A 293 8.74 -12.55 19.33
CA GLN A 293 9.63 -12.69 20.48
C GLN A 293 8.94 -12.15 21.75
N PRO A 294 9.15 -12.77 22.91
CA PRO A 294 8.59 -12.27 24.17
C PRO A 294 8.99 -10.82 24.42
N GLY A 295 8.00 -9.95 24.62
CA GLY A 295 8.18 -8.50 24.84
C GLY A 295 8.23 -7.67 23.56
N GLU A 296 8.08 -8.26 22.38
CA GLU A 296 8.04 -7.56 21.09
C GLU A 296 6.62 -7.48 20.51
N GLU A 297 5.61 -7.94 21.21
CA GLU A 297 4.22 -7.96 20.73
C GLU A 297 3.74 -6.58 20.26
N GLN A 298 4.18 -5.54 20.93
CA GLN A 298 3.86 -4.14 20.59
C GLN A 298 4.42 -3.70 19.23
N ASN A 299 5.45 -4.38 18.70
CA ASN A 299 6.07 -4.06 17.41
C ASN A 299 5.30 -4.66 16.22
N TRP A 300 4.28 -5.45 16.49
CA TRP A 300 3.46 -6.16 15.49
C TRP A 300 2.08 -5.54 15.28
N GLY A 301 1.69 -4.57 16.11
CA GLY A 301 0.29 -4.15 16.17
C GLY A 301 -0.63 -5.35 16.42
N PRO A 302 -1.79 -5.45 15.78
CA PRO A 302 -2.69 -6.60 15.85
C PRO A 302 -2.17 -7.84 15.08
N GLY A 303 -1.07 -7.73 14.35
CA GLY A 303 -0.43 -8.82 13.61
C GLY A 303 -0.65 -8.78 12.11
N VAL A 304 -0.80 -9.96 11.51
CA VAL A 304 -0.91 -10.15 10.05
C VAL A 304 -2.37 -10.40 9.66
N PRO A 305 -2.91 -9.66 8.68
CA PRO A 305 -4.31 -9.79 8.26
C PRO A 305 -4.57 -11.12 7.54
N LYS A 306 -5.73 -11.72 7.80
CA LYS A 306 -6.26 -12.89 7.11
C LYS A 306 -7.71 -12.67 6.73
N LEU A 307 -8.03 -12.88 5.46
CA LEU A 307 -9.37 -12.65 4.91
C LEU A 307 -10.26 -13.91 4.89
N ALA A 308 -9.89 -14.93 5.63
CA ALA A 308 -10.68 -16.16 5.73
C ALA A 308 -11.87 -16.00 6.70
N ASN A 309 -13.03 -16.50 6.30
CA ASN A 309 -14.23 -16.59 7.17
C ASN A 309 -14.68 -15.27 7.81
N ILE A 310 -14.63 -14.17 7.05
CA ILE A 310 -15.00 -12.84 7.57
C ILE A 310 -16.51 -12.74 7.76
N ASP A 311 -16.93 -12.35 8.96
CA ASP A 311 -18.28 -11.84 9.20
C ASP A 311 -18.35 -10.35 8.87
N TRP A 312 -18.75 -10.03 7.65
CA TRP A 312 -18.83 -8.67 7.14
C TRP A 312 -19.79 -7.76 7.94
N SER A 313 -20.77 -8.34 8.63
CA SER A 313 -21.72 -7.57 9.45
C SER A 313 -21.09 -7.03 10.74
N ASN A 314 -20.00 -7.64 11.18
CA ASN A 314 -19.29 -7.31 12.42
C ASN A 314 -17.87 -6.81 12.20
N ILE A 315 -17.45 -6.60 10.94
CA ILE A 315 -16.07 -6.17 10.63
C ILE A 315 -15.80 -4.72 11.08
N THR A 316 -16.84 -3.90 11.17
CA THR A 316 -16.78 -2.50 11.59
C THR A 316 -17.39 -2.29 12.96
N VAL A 317 -16.98 -1.22 13.64
CA VAL A 317 -17.62 -0.80 14.89
C VAL A 317 -19.09 -0.45 14.64
N LYS A 318 -20.00 -1.10 15.33
CA LYS A 318 -21.36 -0.59 15.45
C LYS A 318 -21.28 0.71 16.24
N LYS A 319 -21.36 1.84 15.57
CA LYS A 319 -21.54 3.13 16.25
C LYS A 319 -22.89 3.05 16.99
N SER A 320 -22.82 2.94 18.33
CA SER A 320 -23.97 3.01 19.22
C SER A 320 -24.58 4.41 19.24
#